data_d98f95940291e2825bd137c901506676
#
_entry.id   d98f95940291e2825bd137c901506676
#
_cell.length_a   1.000
_cell.length_b   1.000
_cell.length_c   1.000
_cell.angle_alpha   90.00
_cell.angle_beta   90.00
_cell.angle_gamma   90.00
#
_symmetry.space_group_name_H-M   'P 1'
#
loop_
_entity.id
_entity.type
_entity.pdbx_description
1 polymer ?
#
loop_
_entity_poly.entity_id
_entity_poly.type
_entity_poly.pdbx_seq_one_letter_code
_entity_poly.pdbx_strand_id
1 'polypeptide(L)'
;MQYPVILKLILRSWWRNKLFASISLLSLAIGITCTILLISFVTYEYTIESSNPRKEDIFRLTQNVPVMQKQKQGTFVYGGSVPDIVSQFPEIESYLRMNELQTSGIRVGNEKFDKQTIVKADSSLLHFFPFETVYGNLPEVLSHPGQVAISEKLARLYFGNENYENRTITLELPDTIYTVQVTAVFRHYPQAMLQADILTSLSDPEQGSSCMILLKKEV
;
A
#
# COMPACT_ATOMS: atom_id res chain seq x y z
N MET A 1 -51.95 -20.51 -10.56
CA MET A 1 -50.78 -21.39 -10.33
C MET A 1 -50.40 -22.14 -11.61
N GLN A 2 -49.70 -21.48 -12.57
CA GLN A 2 -49.28 -22.07 -13.86
C GLN A 2 -47.78 -22.16 -14.03
N TYR A 3 -47.00 -21.75 -13.04
CA TYR A 3 -45.51 -21.72 -13.08
C TYR A 3 -44.84 -23.08 -13.34
N PRO A 4 -45.31 -24.22 -12.77
CA PRO A 4 -44.66 -25.52 -12.98
C PRO A 4 -44.75 -26.03 -14.40
N VAL A 5 -45.81 -25.68 -15.16
CA VAL A 5 -46.00 -26.10 -16.54
C VAL A 5 -45.05 -25.36 -17.48
N ILE A 6 -44.90 -24.04 -17.28
CA ILE A 6 -44.01 -23.20 -18.08
C ILE A 6 -42.55 -23.63 -17.89
N LEU A 7 -42.13 -23.85 -16.64
CA LEU A 7 -40.78 -24.33 -16.32
C LEU A 7 -40.46 -25.67 -16.98
N LYS A 8 -41.41 -26.58 -16.99
CA LYS A 8 -41.27 -27.90 -17.61
C LYS A 8 -41.16 -27.84 -19.13
N LEU A 9 -41.86 -26.91 -19.76
CA LEU A 9 -41.74 -26.64 -21.21
C LEU A 9 -40.41 -26.04 -21.57
N ILE A 10 -39.90 -25.10 -20.79
CA ILE A 10 -38.56 -24.47 -20.96
C ILE A 10 -37.47 -25.52 -20.85
N LEU A 11 -37.47 -26.32 -19.79
CA LEU A 11 -36.51 -27.41 -19.59
C LEU A 11 -36.54 -28.44 -20.75
N ARG A 12 -37.72 -28.78 -21.25
CA ARG A 12 -37.86 -29.72 -22.38
C ARG A 12 -37.33 -29.11 -23.68
N SER A 13 -37.50 -27.78 -23.89
CA SER A 13 -36.93 -27.06 -25.04
C SER A 13 -35.40 -26.99 -24.97
N TRP A 14 -34.83 -26.79 -23.79
CA TRP A 14 -33.39 -26.80 -23.58
C TRP A 14 -32.76 -28.15 -23.88
N TRP A 15 -33.38 -29.22 -23.45
CA TRP A 15 -32.90 -30.57 -23.72
C TRP A 15 -32.93 -30.94 -25.22
N ARG A 16 -33.84 -30.34 -25.99
CA ARG A 16 -33.94 -30.56 -27.43
C ARG A 16 -32.89 -29.74 -28.21
N ASN A 17 -32.56 -28.55 -27.74
CA ASN A 17 -31.62 -27.64 -28.39
C ASN A 17 -30.38 -27.35 -27.49
N LYS A 18 -29.66 -28.39 -27.14
CA LYS A 18 -28.58 -28.38 -26.16
C LYS A 18 -27.48 -27.34 -26.50
N LEU A 19 -27.07 -27.23 -27.77
CA LEU A 19 -26.02 -26.31 -28.19
C LEU A 19 -26.42 -24.85 -27.98
N PHE A 20 -27.63 -24.47 -28.39
CA PHE A 20 -28.12 -23.11 -28.21
C PHE A 20 -28.29 -22.75 -26.74
N ALA A 21 -28.86 -23.68 -25.97
CA ALA A 21 -29.04 -23.50 -24.52
C ALA A 21 -27.68 -23.34 -23.79
N SER A 22 -26.68 -24.18 -24.17
CA SER A 22 -25.33 -24.07 -23.58
C SER A 22 -24.65 -22.75 -23.91
N ILE A 23 -24.71 -22.27 -25.16
CA ILE A 23 -24.13 -21.00 -25.57
C ILE A 23 -24.80 -19.84 -24.83
N SER A 24 -26.15 -19.84 -24.76
CA SER A 24 -26.88 -18.79 -24.05
C SER A 24 -26.57 -18.77 -22.55
N LEU A 25 -26.48 -19.93 -21.92
CA LEU A 25 -26.13 -20.05 -20.50
C LEU A 25 -24.69 -19.60 -20.24
N LEU A 26 -23.75 -19.99 -21.11
CA LEU A 26 -22.36 -19.58 -21.00
C LEU A 26 -22.20 -18.06 -21.15
N SER A 27 -22.87 -17.47 -22.15
CA SER A 27 -22.85 -16.01 -22.35
C SER A 27 -23.41 -15.26 -21.14
N LEU A 28 -24.52 -15.75 -20.57
CA LEU A 28 -25.10 -15.16 -19.38
C LEU A 28 -24.16 -15.29 -18.17
N ALA A 29 -23.55 -16.48 -17.99
CA ALA A 29 -22.60 -16.71 -16.91
C ALA A 29 -21.38 -15.77 -16.99
N ILE A 30 -20.81 -15.62 -18.19
CA ILE A 30 -19.70 -14.68 -18.44
C ILE A 30 -20.14 -13.25 -18.11
N GLY A 31 -21.30 -12.81 -18.61
CA GLY A 31 -21.81 -11.46 -18.35
C GLY A 31 -21.98 -11.18 -16.85
N ILE A 32 -22.58 -12.11 -16.10
CA ILE A 32 -22.75 -11.95 -14.65
C ILE A 32 -21.38 -11.94 -13.94
N THR A 33 -20.47 -12.83 -14.32
CA THR A 33 -19.12 -12.88 -13.73
C THR A 33 -18.37 -11.57 -13.94
N CYS A 34 -18.35 -11.05 -15.16
CA CYS A 34 -17.72 -9.77 -15.46
C CYS A 34 -18.35 -8.62 -14.64
N THR A 35 -19.66 -8.60 -14.52
CA THR A 35 -20.37 -7.59 -13.72
C THR A 35 -19.99 -7.65 -12.25
N ILE A 36 -19.97 -8.84 -11.66
CA ILE A 36 -19.56 -9.03 -10.25
C ILE A 36 -18.11 -8.61 -10.04
N LEU A 37 -17.19 -8.98 -10.95
CA LEU A 37 -15.79 -8.57 -10.87
C LEU A 37 -15.63 -7.04 -10.95
N LEU A 38 -16.34 -6.38 -11.87
CA LEU A 38 -16.32 -4.92 -11.99
C LEU A 38 -16.86 -4.23 -10.74
N ILE A 39 -18.00 -4.69 -10.22
CA ILE A 39 -18.56 -4.13 -8.99
C ILE A 39 -17.59 -4.33 -7.81
N SER A 40 -17.00 -5.52 -7.67
CA SER A 40 -16.05 -5.82 -6.62
C SER A 40 -14.80 -4.93 -6.72
N PHE A 41 -14.27 -4.73 -7.94
CA PHE A 41 -13.14 -3.85 -8.19
C PHE A 41 -13.46 -2.40 -7.83
N VAL A 42 -14.57 -1.87 -8.33
CA VAL A 42 -15.00 -0.49 -8.03
C VAL A 42 -15.22 -0.29 -6.54
N THR A 43 -15.89 -1.24 -5.87
CA THR A 43 -16.12 -1.16 -4.43
C THR A 43 -14.80 -1.17 -3.67
N TYR A 44 -13.84 -2.01 -4.07
CA TYR A 44 -12.51 -2.05 -3.47
C TYR A 44 -11.79 -0.70 -3.62
N GLU A 45 -11.75 -0.11 -4.83
CA GLU A 45 -11.14 1.20 -5.08
C GLU A 45 -11.77 2.31 -4.21
N TYR A 46 -13.09 2.34 -4.06
CA TYR A 46 -13.76 3.33 -3.22
C TYR A 46 -13.52 3.14 -1.72
N THR A 47 -13.15 1.94 -1.29
CA THR A 47 -12.87 1.65 0.12
C THR A 47 -11.42 1.88 0.52
N ILE A 48 -10.50 2.03 -0.44
CA ILE A 48 -9.10 2.38 -0.13
C ILE A 48 -9.06 3.69 0.66
N GLU A 49 -8.24 3.71 1.73
CA GLU A 49 -8.10 4.84 2.66
C GLU A 49 -9.40 5.26 3.38
N SER A 50 -10.47 4.48 3.29
CA SER A 50 -11.75 4.85 3.95
C SER A 50 -11.61 5.01 5.47
N SER A 51 -10.66 4.30 6.07
CA SER A 51 -10.37 4.36 7.52
C SER A 51 -9.41 5.50 7.90
N ASN A 52 -8.86 6.21 6.92
CA ASN A 52 -7.99 7.36 7.19
C ASN A 52 -8.83 8.63 7.33
N PRO A 53 -8.86 9.27 8.52
CA PRO A 53 -9.69 10.45 8.76
C PRO A 53 -9.22 11.70 8.00
N ARG A 54 -8.01 11.69 7.46
CA ARG A 54 -7.40 12.83 6.75
C ARG A 54 -7.21 12.59 5.24
N LYS A 55 -7.78 11.54 4.70
CA LYS A 55 -7.61 11.16 3.29
C LYS A 55 -7.94 12.25 2.29
N GLU A 56 -8.90 13.12 2.62
CA GLU A 56 -9.36 14.22 1.75
C GLU A 56 -8.41 15.43 1.78
N ASP A 57 -7.57 15.53 2.83
CA ASP A 57 -6.61 16.61 3.01
C ASP A 57 -5.22 16.24 2.46
N ILE A 58 -5.02 14.99 2.01
CA ILE A 58 -3.74 14.48 1.52
C ILE A 58 -3.66 14.58 0.00
N PHE A 59 -2.65 15.28 -0.49
CA PHE A 59 -2.40 15.46 -1.92
C PHE A 59 -0.99 14.98 -2.28
N ARG A 60 -0.86 14.34 -3.44
CA ARG A 60 0.45 13.95 -3.97
C ARG A 60 1.04 15.07 -4.79
N LEU A 61 2.30 15.39 -4.53
CA LEU A 61 3.07 16.30 -5.39
C LEU A 61 3.49 15.56 -6.67
N THR A 62 3.34 16.21 -7.80
CA THR A 62 3.79 15.75 -9.10
C THR A 62 4.62 16.82 -9.79
N GLN A 63 5.58 16.41 -10.61
CA GLN A 63 6.34 17.35 -11.43
C GLN A 63 6.15 17.04 -12.90
N ASN A 64 6.20 18.09 -13.74
CA ASN A 64 6.18 17.93 -15.18
C ASN A 64 7.60 17.64 -15.67
N VAL A 65 7.82 16.43 -16.15
CA VAL A 65 9.11 16.01 -16.70
C VAL A 65 9.03 16.08 -18.23
N PRO A 66 9.92 16.82 -18.92
CA PRO A 66 9.98 16.86 -20.37
C PRO A 66 10.50 15.50 -20.88
N VAL A 67 9.63 14.71 -21.51
CA VAL A 67 10.00 13.47 -22.17
C VAL A 67 9.70 13.59 -23.66
N MET A 68 10.73 13.61 -24.50
CA MET A 68 10.64 13.62 -25.98
C MET A 68 9.56 14.58 -26.52
N GLN A 69 9.67 15.89 -26.21
CA GLN A 69 8.74 16.94 -26.63
C GLN A 69 7.31 16.88 -26.05
N LYS A 70 7.01 15.97 -25.14
CA LYS A 70 5.76 15.94 -24.39
C LYS A 70 6.05 16.07 -22.90
N GLN A 71 5.26 16.90 -22.22
CA GLN A 71 5.29 16.94 -20.76
C GLN A 71 4.57 15.72 -20.23
N LYS A 72 5.24 14.92 -19.40
CA LYS A 72 4.63 13.79 -18.70
C LYS A 72 4.68 14.09 -17.21
N GLN A 73 3.56 13.91 -16.52
CA GLN A 73 3.55 14.04 -15.06
C GLN A 73 4.34 12.89 -14.44
N GLY A 74 5.41 13.22 -13.74
CA GLY A 74 6.18 12.29 -12.93
C GLY A 74 5.69 12.31 -11.48
N THR A 75 5.61 11.15 -10.86
CA THR A 75 5.19 10.98 -9.46
C THR A 75 6.36 11.11 -8.48
N PHE A 76 7.59 11.11 -8.98
CA PHE A 76 8.79 11.34 -8.19
C PHE A 76 9.20 12.81 -8.30
N VAL A 77 9.39 13.44 -7.16
CA VAL A 77 9.81 14.82 -7.02
C VAL A 77 11.18 14.82 -6.34
N TYR A 78 12.03 15.80 -6.65
CA TYR A 78 13.27 16.00 -5.92
C TYR A 78 12.96 16.34 -4.45
N GLY A 79 13.26 15.41 -3.56
CA GLY A 79 12.84 15.50 -2.15
C GLY A 79 13.44 16.69 -1.40
N GLY A 80 14.66 17.12 -1.78
CA GLY A 80 15.32 18.28 -1.18
C GLY A 80 14.61 19.62 -1.40
N SER A 81 13.82 19.75 -2.48
CA SER A 81 13.07 20.98 -2.76
C SER A 81 11.74 21.09 -2.04
N VAL A 82 11.24 20.02 -1.45
CA VAL A 82 9.91 19.98 -0.84
C VAL A 82 9.75 20.93 0.35
N PRO A 83 10.72 21.04 1.29
CA PRO A 83 10.64 22.01 2.38
C PRO A 83 10.52 23.46 1.89
N ASP A 84 11.28 23.82 0.86
CA ASP A 84 11.25 25.16 0.28
C ASP A 84 9.91 25.48 -0.39
N ILE A 85 9.36 24.51 -1.11
CA ILE A 85 8.03 24.64 -1.70
C ILE A 85 6.97 24.82 -0.62
N VAL A 86 6.96 23.97 0.39
CA VAL A 86 5.97 24.00 1.48
C VAL A 86 6.03 25.31 2.25
N SER A 87 7.23 25.87 2.46
CA SER A 87 7.39 27.15 3.16
C SER A 87 6.72 28.35 2.46
N GLN A 88 6.45 28.25 1.16
CA GLN A 88 5.79 29.29 0.36
C GLN A 88 4.26 29.24 0.43
N PHE A 89 3.69 28.16 0.96
CA PHE A 89 2.24 27.93 1.00
C PHE A 89 1.77 27.72 2.44
N PRO A 90 1.24 28.76 3.10
CA PRO A 90 0.82 28.68 4.51
C PRO A 90 -0.38 27.73 4.76
N GLU A 91 -1.07 27.31 3.71
CA GLU A 91 -2.16 26.36 3.74
C GLU A 91 -1.67 24.91 3.97
N ILE A 92 -0.39 24.64 3.71
CA ILE A 92 0.19 23.30 3.93
C ILE A 92 0.53 23.16 5.41
N GLU A 93 -0.01 22.14 6.02
CA GLU A 93 0.24 21.79 7.43
C GLU A 93 1.55 21.00 7.58
N SER A 94 1.74 20.02 6.71
CA SER A 94 2.87 19.10 6.76
C SER A 94 3.18 18.52 5.38
N TYR A 95 4.38 17.96 5.23
CA TYR A 95 4.77 17.20 4.05
C TYR A 95 5.36 15.84 4.44
N LEU A 96 5.33 14.92 3.51
CA LEU A 96 5.89 13.58 3.62
C LEU A 96 6.69 13.26 2.37
N ARG A 97 7.93 12.86 2.56
CA ARG A 97 8.75 12.24 1.52
C ARG A 97 8.90 10.76 1.86
N MET A 98 8.74 9.93 0.87
CA MET A 98 8.91 8.49 1.05
C MET A 98 9.47 7.81 -0.20
N ASN A 99 10.24 6.76 0.01
CA ASN A 99 10.78 5.89 -1.01
C ASN A 99 10.40 4.45 -0.70
N GLU A 100 9.84 3.79 -1.68
CA GLU A 100 9.50 2.38 -1.61
C GLU A 100 10.59 1.57 -2.31
N LEU A 101 11.10 0.56 -1.62
CA LEU A 101 12.13 -0.35 -2.10
C LEU A 101 11.69 -1.78 -1.85
N GLN A 102 12.05 -2.69 -2.74
CA GLN A 102 11.89 -4.12 -2.51
C GLN A 102 13.22 -4.76 -2.16
N THR A 103 13.24 -5.57 -1.11
CA THR A 103 14.40 -6.41 -0.79
C THR A 103 14.57 -7.50 -1.84
N SER A 104 15.78 -8.01 -2.01
CA SER A 104 16.04 -9.26 -2.73
C SER A 104 15.74 -10.48 -1.84
N GLY A 105 15.74 -10.30 -0.54
CA GLY A 105 15.40 -11.26 0.49
C GLY A 105 15.67 -10.69 1.88
N ILE A 106 15.19 -11.37 2.91
CA ILE A 106 15.47 -11.05 4.31
C ILE A 106 16.04 -12.29 4.98
N ARG A 107 17.04 -12.10 5.84
CA ARG A 107 17.61 -13.16 6.64
C ARG A 107 17.41 -12.87 8.13
N VAL A 108 16.92 -13.87 8.85
CA VAL A 108 16.75 -13.84 10.31
C VAL A 108 17.49 -15.05 10.89
N GLY A 109 18.60 -14.81 11.56
CA GLY A 109 19.49 -15.88 11.96
C GLY A 109 19.99 -16.68 10.73
N ASN A 110 19.68 -17.98 10.69
CA ASN A 110 20.04 -18.87 9.57
C ASN A 110 18.93 -19.03 8.52
N GLU A 111 17.74 -18.49 8.76
CA GLU A 111 16.61 -18.63 7.85
C GLU A 111 16.56 -17.47 6.86
N LYS A 112 16.19 -17.79 5.61
CA LYS A 112 16.01 -16.83 4.53
C LYS A 112 14.53 -16.76 4.16
N PHE A 113 14.02 -15.53 4.07
CA PHE A 113 12.64 -15.22 3.71
C PHE A 113 12.59 -14.49 2.37
N ASP A 114 11.40 -14.51 1.76
CA ASP A 114 11.13 -13.86 0.49
C ASP A 114 11.24 -12.33 0.56
N LYS A 115 11.14 -11.72 -0.61
CA LYS A 115 11.15 -10.27 -0.81
C LYS A 115 10.06 -9.58 0.01
N GLN A 116 10.42 -8.46 0.59
CA GLN A 116 9.51 -7.61 1.36
C GLN A 116 9.62 -6.16 0.89
N THR A 117 8.57 -5.41 1.10
CA THR A 117 8.50 -3.99 0.77
C THR A 117 9.01 -3.15 1.93
N ILE A 118 10.09 -2.40 1.70
CA ILE A 118 10.61 -1.40 2.64
C ILE A 118 10.12 -0.03 2.23
N VAL A 119 9.56 0.72 3.16
CA VAL A 119 9.26 2.13 2.99
C VAL A 119 10.18 2.94 3.88
N LYS A 120 11.03 3.75 3.23
CA LYS A 120 11.82 4.78 3.88
C LYS A 120 11.01 6.06 3.88
N ALA A 121 10.79 6.68 5.01
CA ALA A 121 9.92 7.84 5.12
C ALA A 121 10.41 8.86 6.15
N ASP A 122 9.93 10.09 6.01
CA ASP A 122 10.06 11.13 7.02
C ASP A 122 9.28 10.76 8.29
N SER A 123 9.66 11.35 9.41
CA SER A 123 8.97 11.18 10.69
C SER A 123 7.51 11.63 10.68
N SER A 124 7.14 12.48 9.73
CA SER A 124 5.75 12.90 9.48
C SER A 124 4.82 11.81 8.96
N LEU A 125 5.32 10.64 8.57
CA LEU A 125 4.54 9.53 8.00
C LEU A 125 3.24 9.25 8.78
N LEU A 126 3.30 9.29 10.09
CA LEU A 126 2.14 8.96 10.95
C LEU A 126 1.03 10.03 10.95
N HIS A 127 1.32 11.24 10.49
CA HIS A 127 0.30 12.27 10.27
C HIS A 127 -0.53 11.99 9.00
N PHE A 128 0.07 11.29 8.04
CA PHE A 128 -0.55 10.91 6.77
C PHE A 128 -1.21 9.53 6.83
N PHE A 129 -0.54 8.58 7.48
CA PHE A 129 -0.96 7.19 7.55
C PHE A 129 -1.00 6.73 9.01
N PRO A 130 -2.20 6.54 9.59
CA PRO A 130 -2.38 6.26 11.02
C PRO A 130 -2.09 4.78 11.35
N PHE A 131 -0.84 4.33 11.19
CA PHE A 131 -0.42 3.01 11.62
C PHE A 131 -0.53 2.86 13.13
N GLU A 132 -1.04 1.71 13.58
CA GLU A 132 -1.10 1.38 14.99
C GLU A 132 0.26 0.82 15.45
N THR A 133 0.84 1.39 16.51
CA THR A 133 2.03 0.82 17.14
C THR A 133 1.62 -0.32 18.06
N VAL A 134 2.07 -1.54 17.76
CA VAL A 134 1.80 -2.74 18.55
C VAL A 134 2.88 -2.94 19.62
N TYR A 135 4.13 -2.61 19.28
CA TYR A 135 5.29 -2.70 20.18
C TYR A 135 6.30 -1.61 19.85
N GLY A 136 7.04 -1.15 20.86
CA GLY A 136 8.11 -0.15 20.69
C GLY A 136 7.61 1.26 20.42
N ASN A 137 8.44 2.08 19.76
CA ASN A 137 8.16 3.49 19.45
C ASN A 137 8.34 3.76 17.96
N LEU A 138 7.25 3.72 17.20
CA LEU A 138 7.27 3.91 15.75
C LEU A 138 7.74 5.32 15.33
N PRO A 139 7.35 6.44 15.96
CA PRO A 139 7.93 7.76 15.72
C PRO A 139 9.45 7.83 15.85
N GLU A 140 10.00 7.12 16.82
CA GLU A 140 11.45 7.07 17.07
C GLU A 140 12.18 6.38 15.92
N VAL A 141 11.66 5.23 15.43
CA VAL A 141 12.21 4.52 14.28
C VAL A 141 12.32 5.41 13.05
N LEU A 142 11.29 6.21 12.79
CA LEU A 142 11.25 7.10 11.63
C LEU A 142 12.20 8.32 11.77
N SER A 143 12.66 8.59 12.99
CA SER A 143 13.56 9.72 13.29
C SER A 143 15.05 9.31 13.35
N HIS A 144 15.34 8.02 13.52
CA HIS A 144 16.71 7.54 13.71
C HIS A 144 17.09 6.49 12.66
N PRO A 145 18.19 6.70 11.92
CA PRO A 145 18.69 5.70 10.97
C PRO A 145 19.21 4.43 11.68
N GLY A 146 19.16 3.31 10.98
CA GLY A 146 19.66 2.02 11.49
C GLY A 146 18.66 1.21 12.30
N GLN A 147 17.48 1.77 12.58
CA GLN A 147 16.36 1.10 13.21
C GLN A 147 15.25 0.81 12.19
N VAL A 148 14.51 -0.25 12.42
CA VAL A 148 13.36 -0.60 11.59
C VAL A 148 12.15 -0.98 12.44
N ALA A 149 10.99 -0.63 11.94
CA ALA A 149 9.73 -1.21 12.39
C ALA A 149 9.26 -2.24 11.36
N ILE A 150 8.75 -3.36 11.81
CA ILE A 150 8.20 -4.41 10.96
C ILE A 150 6.70 -4.57 11.18
N SER A 151 6.00 -5.01 10.16
CA SER A 151 4.56 -5.30 10.28
C SER A 151 4.32 -6.45 11.27
N GLU A 152 3.19 -6.43 11.97
CA GLU A 152 2.81 -7.50 12.91
C GLU A 152 2.80 -8.87 12.23
N LYS A 153 2.44 -8.93 10.95
CA LYS A 153 2.48 -10.15 10.15
C LYS A 153 3.90 -10.70 10.04
N LEU A 154 4.89 -9.84 9.74
CA LEU A 154 6.29 -10.23 9.65
C LEU A 154 6.87 -10.56 11.03
N ALA A 155 6.51 -9.80 12.05
CA ALA A 155 6.95 -10.06 13.41
C ALA A 155 6.57 -11.47 13.87
N ARG A 156 5.33 -11.87 13.60
CA ARG A 156 4.86 -13.24 13.89
C ARG A 156 5.55 -14.30 13.04
N LEU A 157 5.81 -13.99 11.77
CA LEU A 157 6.49 -14.91 10.84
C LEU A 157 7.95 -15.17 11.25
N TYR A 158 8.66 -14.10 11.68
CA TYR A 158 10.09 -14.17 11.97
C TYR A 158 10.39 -14.62 13.38
N PHE A 159 9.58 -14.24 14.34
CA PHE A 159 9.85 -14.42 15.78
C PHE A 159 8.74 -15.19 16.51
N GLY A 160 7.67 -15.55 15.84
CA GLY A 160 6.53 -16.21 16.49
C GLY A 160 5.84 -15.27 17.49
N ASN A 161 5.59 -15.78 18.69
CA ASN A 161 5.02 -15.02 19.82
C ASN A 161 6.10 -14.59 20.84
N GLU A 162 7.37 -14.62 20.45
CA GLU A 162 8.48 -14.25 21.32
C GLU A 162 8.63 -12.73 21.45
N ASN A 163 9.44 -12.32 22.44
CA ASN A 163 9.79 -10.92 22.62
C ASN A 163 10.57 -10.39 21.39
N TYR A 164 10.19 -9.22 20.89
CA TYR A 164 10.82 -8.55 19.75
C TYR A 164 12.05 -7.73 20.13
N GLU A 165 12.34 -7.61 21.44
CA GLU A 165 13.39 -6.76 21.98
C GLU A 165 14.79 -7.23 21.52
N ASN A 166 15.60 -6.27 21.02
CA ASN A 166 16.96 -6.50 20.54
C ASN A 166 17.11 -7.52 19.39
N ARG A 167 16.04 -7.83 18.66
CA ARG A 167 16.11 -8.68 17.48
C ARG A 167 16.71 -7.93 16.31
N THR A 168 17.54 -8.62 15.54
CA THR A 168 18.14 -8.09 14.31
C THR A 168 17.69 -8.89 13.10
N ILE A 169 17.53 -8.19 11.98
CA ILE A 169 17.27 -8.79 10.67
C ILE A 169 18.31 -8.29 9.68
N THR A 170 18.62 -9.10 8.69
CA THR A 170 19.52 -8.71 7.61
C THR A 170 18.70 -8.51 6.34
N LEU A 171 18.74 -7.29 5.83
CA LEU A 171 18.08 -6.88 4.60
C LEU A 171 19.04 -7.07 3.42
N GLU A 172 18.68 -7.93 2.49
CA GLU A 172 19.41 -8.12 1.24
C GLU A 172 18.78 -7.21 0.19
N LEU A 173 19.48 -6.14 -0.19
CA LEU A 173 19.12 -5.27 -1.32
C LEU A 173 19.93 -5.66 -2.56
N PRO A 174 19.59 -5.24 -3.78
CA PRO A 174 20.30 -5.62 -4.99
C PRO A 174 21.81 -5.36 -4.93
N ASP A 175 22.23 -4.26 -4.32
CA ASP A 175 23.61 -3.80 -4.30
C ASP A 175 24.28 -3.84 -2.92
N THR A 176 23.52 -4.14 -1.85
CA THR A 176 24.03 -3.99 -0.48
C THR A 176 23.27 -4.88 0.50
N ILE A 177 23.96 -5.26 1.57
CA ILE A 177 23.41 -6.03 2.68
C ILE A 177 23.50 -5.17 3.95
N TYR A 178 22.40 -5.00 4.63
CA TYR A 178 22.33 -4.26 5.90
C TYR A 178 21.79 -5.14 7.01
N THR A 179 22.47 -5.13 8.15
CA THR A 179 21.89 -5.67 9.39
C THR A 179 21.31 -4.52 10.20
N VAL A 180 20.02 -4.62 10.52
CA VAL A 180 19.27 -3.58 11.21
C VAL A 180 18.58 -4.15 12.44
N GLN A 181 18.34 -3.30 13.42
CA GLN A 181 17.66 -3.67 14.65
C GLN A 181 16.16 -3.44 14.51
N VAL A 182 15.36 -4.42 14.89
CA VAL A 182 13.92 -4.29 15.00
C VAL A 182 13.60 -3.65 16.35
N THR A 183 13.08 -2.43 16.33
CA THR A 183 12.78 -1.66 17.55
C THR A 183 11.30 -1.35 17.71
N ALA A 184 10.50 -1.57 16.67
CA ALA A 184 9.05 -1.43 16.76
C ALA A 184 8.31 -2.45 15.88
N VAL A 185 7.06 -2.71 16.24
CA VAL A 185 6.12 -3.50 15.45
C VAL A 185 4.87 -2.66 15.25
N PHE A 186 4.39 -2.61 14.01
CA PHE A 186 3.20 -1.86 13.64
C PHE A 186 2.14 -2.74 12.99
N ARG A 187 0.91 -2.26 13.03
CA ARG A 187 -0.23 -2.86 12.33
C ARG A 187 -0.80 -1.87 11.33
N HIS A 188 -1.14 -2.38 10.15
CA HIS A 188 -1.87 -1.60 9.17
C HIS A 188 -3.29 -1.33 9.66
N TYR A 189 -3.80 -0.14 9.39
CA TYR A 189 -5.23 0.12 9.53
C TYR A 189 -6.00 -0.51 8.35
N PRO A 190 -7.31 -0.78 8.52
CA PRO A 190 -8.10 -1.38 7.45
C PRO A 190 -8.04 -0.56 6.16
N GLN A 191 -7.88 -1.25 5.03
CA GLN A 191 -7.82 -0.67 3.67
C GLN A 191 -6.72 0.40 3.48
N ALA A 192 -5.62 0.30 4.23
CA ALA A 192 -4.47 1.17 4.03
C ALA A 192 -3.94 1.06 2.59
N MET A 193 -3.73 2.20 1.93
CA MET A 193 -3.11 2.25 0.60
C MET A 193 -1.63 1.85 0.68
N LEU A 194 -0.94 2.34 1.69
CA LEU A 194 0.47 2.06 1.90
C LEU A 194 0.64 0.68 2.57
N GLN A 195 1.05 -0.31 1.78
CA GLN A 195 1.31 -1.68 2.22
C GLN A 195 2.81 -1.88 2.49
N ALA A 196 3.31 -1.26 3.55
CA ALA A 196 4.70 -1.41 3.97
C ALA A 196 4.86 -2.68 4.81
N ASP A 197 5.84 -3.50 4.50
CA ASP A 197 6.24 -4.62 5.37
C ASP A 197 7.23 -4.16 6.44
N ILE A 198 8.10 -3.22 6.07
CA ILE A 198 9.13 -2.64 6.92
C ILE A 198 9.12 -1.12 6.75
N LEU A 199 9.17 -0.40 7.85
CA LEU A 199 9.31 1.05 7.92
C LEU A 199 10.67 1.42 8.50
N THR A 200 11.30 2.44 7.93
CA THR A 200 12.57 3.01 8.43
C THR A 200 12.67 4.49 8.07
N SER A 201 13.60 5.19 8.72
CA SER A 201 13.84 6.60 8.44
C SER A 201 14.37 6.84 7.02
N LEU A 202 14.03 7.99 6.44
CA LEU A 202 14.56 8.45 5.17
C LEU A 202 15.97 9.04 5.39
N SER A 203 17.01 8.28 5.01
CA SER A 203 18.41 8.67 5.25
C SER A 203 18.94 9.66 4.22
N ASP A 204 18.37 9.71 3.03
CA ASP A 204 18.79 10.59 1.94
C ASP A 204 17.58 11.30 1.34
N PRO A 205 17.23 12.46 1.87
CA PRO A 205 16.07 13.23 1.42
C PRO A 205 16.27 13.91 0.06
N GLU A 206 17.50 13.96 -0.47
CA GLU A 206 17.80 14.59 -1.75
C GLU A 206 17.46 13.72 -2.95
N GLN A 207 17.32 12.40 -2.76
CA GLN A 207 16.90 11.51 -3.83
C GLN A 207 15.46 11.79 -4.28
N GLY A 208 15.15 11.42 -5.52
CA GLY A 208 13.78 11.47 -6.03
C GLY A 208 12.85 10.62 -5.16
N SER A 209 11.83 11.26 -4.61
CA SER A 209 10.92 10.67 -3.64
C SER A 209 9.47 10.81 -4.08
N SER A 210 8.63 9.89 -3.66
CA SER A 210 7.18 10.11 -3.69
C SER A 210 6.84 11.09 -2.57
N CYS A 211 6.34 12.27 -2.93
CA CYS A 211 6.07 13.35 -1.98
C CYS A 211 4.57 13.60 -1.87
N MET A 212 4.12 13.78 -0.64
CA MET A 212 2.74 14.14 -0.32
C MET A 212 2.73 15.40 0.55
N ILE A 213 1.65 16.15 0.47
CA ILE A 213 1.37 17.29 1.35
C ILE A 213 0.05 17.07 2.05
N LEU A 214 -0.05 17.61 3.24
CA LEU A 214 -1.23 17.62 4.06
C LEU A 214 -1.71 19.05 4.19
N LEU A 215 -2.93 19.34 3.78
CA LEU A 215 -3.52 20.66 3.90
C LEU A 215 -4.12 20.85 5.29
N LYS A 216 -4.11 22.10 5.75
CA LYS A 216 -4.84 22.51 6.95
C LYS A 216 -6.32 22.33 6.70
N LYS A 217 -7.03 21.76 7.67
CA LYS A 217 -8.48 21.73 7.65
C LYS A 217 -9.00 23.16 7.70
N GLU A 218 -9.79 23.58 6.70
CA GLU A 218 -10.55 24.80 6.83
C GLU A 218 -11.53 24.64 8.00
N VAL A 219 -11.48 25.58 8.95
CA VAL A 219 -12.34 25.63 10.14
C VAL A 219 -13.70 26.19 9.76
#